data_9dbf1c8601879baf64d11bf6379cc6d0
#
_entry.id   9dbf1c8601879baf64d11bf6379cc6d0
#
_cell.length_a   1.000
_cell.length_b   1.000
_cell.length_c   1.000
_cell.angle_alpha   90.00
_cell.angle_beta   90.00
_cell.angle_gamma   90.00
#
_symmetry.space_group_name_H-M   'P 1'
#
loop_
_entity.id
_entity.type
_entity.pdbx_description
1 polymer ?
#
loop_
_entity_poly.entity_id
_entity_poly.type
_entity_poly.pdbx_seq_one_letter_code
_entity_poly.pdbx_strand_id
1 'polypeptide(L)'
;MPNLLNIACLQTQPKSSIREALSEALIFAQEAIKGGAEFLFLPEYCAGLISENGKLNPPCSRENEHEFLFEMQSFAKENKVWIMIGSIAVSADNGKIFNRGFVLDSFGEIISRYDKIHMFDIQLNPQEVIRESAH
;
A
#
# COMPACT_ATOMS: atom_id res chain seq x y z
N MET A 1 -34.10 2.96 -5.89
CA MET A 1 -32.91 2.43 -6.56
C MET A 1 -31.89 2.07 -5.49
N PRO A 2 -31.31 0.89 -5.52
CA PRO A 2 -30.19 0.61 -4.63
C PRO A 2 -29.06 1.56 -4.96
N ASN A 3 -28.44 2.16 -3.95
CA ASN A 3 -27.19 2.90 -4.13
C ASN A 3 -26.08 1.85 -4.37
N LEU A 4 -25.58 1.77 -5.59
CA LEU A 4 -24.46 0.92 -5.96
C LEU A 4 -23.17 1.73 -5.82
N LEU A 5 -22.15 1.11 -5.27
CA LEU A 5 -20.79 1.63 -5.23
C LEU A 5 -19.92 0.77 -6.14
N ASN A 6 -19.34 1.36 -7.17
CA ASN A 6 -18.42 0.68 -8.07
C ASN A 6 -17.02 0.66 -7.45
N ILE A 7 -16.52 -0.51 -7.16
CA ILE A 7 -15.20 -0.69 -6.57
C ILE A 7 -14.26 -1.41 -7.53
N ALA A 8 -12.95 -1.19 -7.37
CA ALA A 8 -11.92 -1.95 -8.06
C ALA A 8 -10.84 -2.40 -7.09
N CYS A 9 -10.52 -3.70 -7.13
CA CYS A 9 -9.38 -4.26 -6.41
C CYS A 9 -8.19 -4.32 -7.37
N LEU A 10 -7.15 -3.54 -7.07
CA LEU A 10 -5.94 -3.45 -7.88
C LEU A 10 -4.96 -4.54 -7.41
N GLN A 11 -4.94 -5.66 -8.11
CA GLN A 11 -4.05 -6.77 -7.78
C GLN A 11 -2.65 -6.54 -8.36
N THR A 12 -1.85 -5.74 -7.66
CA THR A 12 -0.47 -5.44 -8.01
C THR A 12 0.48 -6.57 -7.61
N GLN A 13 1.67 -6.58 -8.21
CA GLN A 13 2.74 -7.51 -7.85
C GLN A 13 3.76 -6.84 -6.94
N PRO A 14 4.42 -7.57 -6.02
CA PRO A 14 5.53 -7.05 -5.26
C PRO A 14 6.65 -6.53 -6.16
N LYS A 15 7.13 -5.32 -5.89
CA LYS A 15 8.23 -4.67 -6.62
C LYS A 15 9.38 -4.36 -5.67
N SER A 16 10.57 -4.21 -6.23
CA SER A 16 11.79 -3.93 -5.46
C SER A 16 11.95 -2.45 -5.08
N SER A 17 11.20 -1.57 -5.71
CA SER A 17 11.26 -0.13 -5.43
C SER A 17 9.87 0.51 -5.40
N ILE A 18 9.77 1.61 -4.65
CA ILE A 18 8.55 2.43 -4.58
C ILE A 18 8.15 2.93 -5.97
N ARG A 19 9.11 3.34 -6.79
CA ARG A 19 8.85 3.86 -8.14
C ARG A 19 8.25 2.83 -9.08
N GLU A 20 8.77 1.60 -9.08
CA GLU A 20 8.20 0.51 -9.89
C GLU A 20 6.79 0.12 -9.43
N ALA A 21 6.59 0.03 -8.11
CA ALA A 21 5.29 -0.25 -7.51
C ALA A 21 4.26 0.84 -7.85
N LEU A 22 4.66 2.10 -7.75
CA LEU A 22 3.84 3.25 -8.10
C LEU A 22 3.44 3.25 -9.58
N SER A 23 4.38 2.97 -10.46
CA SER A 23 4.13 2.91 -11.90
C SER A 23 3.05 1.88 -12.25
N GLU A 24 3.13 0.67 -11.70
CA GLU A 24 2.11 -0.36 -11.91
C GLU A 24 0.76 0.02 -11.29
N ALA A 25 0.78 0.53 -10.06
CA ALA A 25 -0.44 0.93 -9.35
C ALA A 25 -1.20 2.04 -10.10
N LEU A 26 -0.50 3.04 -10.65
CA LEU A 26 -1.11 4.12 -11.42
C LEU A 26 -1.73 3.61 -12.74
N ILE A 27 -1.10 2.65 -13.43
CA ILE A 27 -1.67 2.04 -14.64
C ILE A 27 -2.99 1.36 -14.29
N PHE A 28 -3.01 0.52 -13.27
CA PHE A 28 -4.24 -0.19 -12.87
C PHE A 28 -5.32 0.76 -12.32
N ALA A 29 -4.91 1.78 -11.56
CA ALA A 29 -5.83 2.80 -11.08
C ALA A 29 -6.50 3.54 -12.25
N GLN A 30 -5.72 3.91 -13.28
CA GLN A 30 -6.25 4.58 -14.45
C GLN A 30 -7.22 3.71 -15.25
N GLU A 31 -6.94 2.40 -15.37
CA GLU A 31 -7.87 1.44 -15.99
C GLU A 31 -9.16 1.30 -15.18
N ALA A 32 -9.05 1.22 -13.85
CA ALA A 32 -10.21 1.17 -12.97
C ALA A 32 -11.11 2.40 -13.10
N ILE A 33 -10.53 3.61 -13.19
CA ILE A 33 -11.28 4.85 -13.41
C ILE A 33 -12.02 4.82 -14.75
N LYS A 34 -11.37 4.36 -15.81
CA LYS A 34 -12.02 4.18 -17.13
C LYS A 34 -13.19 3.19 -17.05
N GLY A 35 -13.11 2.20 -16.16
CA GLY A 35 -14.19 1.25 -15.85
C GLY A 35 -15.29 1.80 -14.95
N GLY A 36 -15.18 3.03 -14.49
CA GLY A 36 -16.18 3.69 -13.64
C GLY A 36 -16.05 3.39 -12.15
N ALA A 37 -14.88 2.97 -11.67
CA ALA A 37 -14.65 2.75 -10.25
C ALA A 37 -14.66 4.07 -9.46
N GLU A 38 -15.31 4.04 -8.30
CA GLU A 38 -15.45 5.16 -7.36
C GLU A 38 -14.59 4.97 -6.11
N PHE A 39 -14.20 3.71 -5.82
CA PHE A 39 -13.33 3.35 -4.71
C PHE A 39 -12.33 2.28 -5.17
N LEU A 40 -11.04 2.56 -4.98
CA LEU A 40 -9.92 1.68 -5.33
C LEU A 40 -9.36 1.03 -4.09
N PHE A 41 -9.00 -0.24 -4.19
CA PHE A 41 -8.38 -1.02 -3.11
C PHE A 41 -7.05 -1.58 -3.57
N LEU A 42 -5.99 -1.24 -2.85
CA LEU A 42 -4.63 -1.74 -3.04
C LEU A 42 -4.29 -2.79 -1.98
N PRO A 43 -3.40 -3.76 -2.28
CA PRO A 43 -3.03 -4.81 -1.34
C PRO A 43 -2.08 -4.35 -0.24
N GLU A 44 -1.71 -5.28 0.65
CA GLU A 44 -0.65 -5.10 1.64
C GLU A 44 0.71 -4.88 0.96
N TYR A 45 1.56 -4.01 1.53
CA TYR A 45 2.88 -3.65 1.01
C TYR A 45 2.88 -3.24 -0.48
N CYS A 46 1.85 -2.53 -0.89
CA CYS A 46 1.67 -2.17 -2.31
C CYS A 46 2.69 -1.14 -2.83
N ALA A 47 3.49 -0.52 -1.98
CA ALA A 47 4.60 0.37 -2.37
C ALA A 47 5.92 -0.38 -2.58
N GLY A 48 5.90 -1.70 -2.51
CA GLY A 48 7.05 -2.57 -2.73
C GLY A 48 7.29 -3.54 -1.57
N LEU A 49 7.88 -4.68 -1.90
CA LEU A 49 8.27 -5.69 -0.93
C LEU A 49 9.45 -6.48 -1.47
N ILE A 50 10.51 -6.55 -0.68
CA ILE A 50 11.69 -7.38 -0.95
C ILE A 50 11.79 -8.41 0.17
N SER A 51 12.12 -9.64 -0.17
CA SER A 51 12.50 -10.68 0.79
C SER A 51 13.94 -11.09 0.56
N GLU A 52 14.77 -10.89 1.57
CA GLU A 52 16.18 -11.26 1.53
C GLU A 52 16.55 -12.10 2.75
N ASN A 53 17.10 -13.31 2.52
CA ASN A 53 17.54 -14.22 3.58
C ASN A 53 16.45 -14.50 4.64
N GLY A 54 15.19 -14.65 4.21
CA GLY A 54 14.04 -14.89 5.10
C GLY A 54 13.56 -13.67 5.90
N LYS A 55 14.09 -12.48 5.60
CA LYS A 55 13.61 -11.23 6.17
C LYS A 55 12.84 -10.44 5.12
N LEU A 56 11.71 -9.89 5.51
CA LEU A 56 11.02 -8.90 4.71
C LEU A 56 11.77 -7.58 4.83
N ASN A 57 12.08 -6.96 3.71
CA ASN A 57 12.78 -5.68 3.64
C ASN A 57 12.03 -4.76 2.66
N PRO A 58 10.85 -4.26 3.03
CA PRO A 58 10.09 -3.38 2.15
C PRO A 58 10.78 -2.04 2.01
N PRO A 59 10.80 -1.44 0.80
CA PRO A 59 11.24 -0.06 0.64
C PRO A 59 10.32 0.85 1.46
N CYS A 60 10.92 1.72 2.28
CA CYS A 60 10.18 2.57 3.21
C CYS A 60 10.65 4.03 3.15
N SER A 61 9.78 4.91 3.61
CA SER A 61 10.05 6.34 3.81
C SER A 61 9.24 6.84 5.00
N ARG A 62 9.57 8.01 5.53
CA ARG A 62 8.70 8.70 6.49
C ARG A 62 7.37 9.04 5.82
N GLU A 63 6.29 9.06 6.58
CA GLU A 63 4.96 9.34 6.04
C GLU A 63 4.91 10.65 5.24
N ASN A 64 5.51 11.71 5.79
CA ASN A 64 5.57 13.03 5.18
C ASN A 64 6.57 13.17 4.00
N GLU A 65 7.23 12.09 3.61
CA GLU A 65 8.19 12.02 2.50
C GLU A 65 7.88 10.85 1.56
N HIS A 66 6.77 10.14 1.78
CA HIS A 66 6.50 8.89 1.10
C HIS A 66 5.91 9.12 -0.29
N GLU A 67 6.73 8.97 -1.34
CA GLU A 67 6.38 9.21 -2.75
C GLU A 67 5.09 8.50 -3.15
N PHE A 68 4.95 7.20 -2.82
CA PHE A 68 3.75 6.43 -3.16
C PHE A 68 2.47 7.03 -2.55
N LEU A 69 2.55 7.46 -1.29
CA LEU A 69 1.40 8.05 -0.60
C LEU A 69 0.98 9.36 -1.25
N PHE A 70 1.94 10.24 -1.55
CA PHE A 70 1.65 11.54 -2.18
C PHE A 70 1.05 11.40 -3.57
N GLU A 71 1.57 10.49 -4.37
CA GLU A 71 1.03 10.26 -5.71
C GLU A 71 -0.39 9.67 -5.66
N MET A 72 -0.67 8.76 -4.71
CA MET A 72 -2.03 8.25 -4.50
C MET A 72 -3.00 9.33 -4.00
N GLN A 73 -2.55 10.26 -3.13
CA GLN A 73 -3.35 11.41 -2.71
C GLN A 73 -3.65 12.33 -3.90
N SER A 74 -2.65 12.63 -4.74
CA SER A 74 -2.84 13.42 -5.95
C SER A 74 -3.80 12.74 -6.91
N PHE A 75 -3.64 11.43 -7.13
CA PHE A 75 -4.52 10.65 -7.99
C PHE A 75 -5.97 10.64 -7.48
N ALA A 76 -6.18 10.44 -6.18
CA ALA A 76 -7.50 10.47 -5.56
C ALA A 76 -8.20 11.82 -5.79
N LYS A 77 -7.50 12.91 -5.56
CA LYS A 77 -7.98 14.27 -5.75
C LYS A 77 -8.32 14.60 -7.21
N GLU A 78 -7.43 14.28 -8.14
CA GLU A 78 -7.58 14.57 -9.56
C GLU A 78 -8.74 13.79 -10.19
N ASN A 79 -8.92 12.53 -9.78
CA ASN A 79 -9.95 11.65 -10.31
C ASN A 79 -11.23 11.62 -9.47
N LYS A 80 -11.26 12.30 -8.33
CA LYS A 80 -12.39 12.36 -7.37
C LYS A 80 -12.84 10.98 -6.90
N VAL A 81 -11.87 10.12 -6.58
CA VAL A 81 -12.11 8.74 -6.14
C VAL A 81 -11.55 8.51 -4.75
N TRP A 82 -12.12 7.55 -4.05
CA TRP A 82 -11.60 7.07 -2.78
C TRP A 82 -10.54 6.00 -3.03
N ILE A 83 -9.52 5.95 -2.17
CA ILE A 83 -8.48 4.93 -2.26
C ILE A 83 -8.22 4.34 -0.87
N MET A 84 -8.31 3.01 -0.76
CA MET A 84 -7.77 2.27 0.36
C MET A 84 -6.41 1.70 -0.03
N ILE A 85 -5.37 2.23 0.54
CA ILE A 85 -4.03 1.67 0.49
C ILE A 85 -3.98 0.57 1.55
N GLY A 86 -3.92 -0.70 1.13
CA GLY A 86 -3.93 -1.84 2.04
C GLY A 86 -2.82 -1.77 3.06
N SER A 87 -1.59 -1.57 2.62
CA SER A 87 -0.51 -0.99 3.43
C SER A 87 0.71 -0.60 2.61
N ILE A 88 1.53 0.25 3.22
CA ILE A 88 2.89 0.61 2.82
C ILE A 88 3.82 0.59 4.04
N ALA A 89 5.13 0.48 3.80
CA ALA A 89 6.12 0.55 4.87
C ALA A 89 6.46 2.01 5.19
N VAL A 90 6.16 2.42 6.41
CA VAL A 90 6.45 3.78 6.90
C VAL A 90 7.54 3.72 7.95
N SER A 91 8.65 4.46 7.74
CA SER A 91 9.76 4.48 8.69
C SER A 91 9.42 5.26 9.96
N ALA A 92 9.79 4.69 11.10
CA ALA A 92 9.72 5.33 12.42
C ALA A 92 11.08 5.91 12.82
N ASP A 93 11.08 6.85 13.78
CA ASP A 93 12.31 7.53 14.23
C ASP A 93 13.33 6.60 14.92
N ASN A 94 12.88 5.44 15.41
CA ASN A 94 13.73 4.45 16.09
C ASN A 94 14.34 3.40 15.15
N GLY A 95 14.28 3.61 13.84
CA GLY A 95 14.80 2.68 12.82
C GLY A 95 13.88 1.48 12.54
N LYS A 96 12.72 1.42 13.17
CA LYS A 96 11.67 0.44 12.87
C LYS A 96 10.77 0.93 11.75
N ILE A 97 9.93 0.05 11.24
CA ILE A 97 8.91 0.38 10.25
C ILE A 97 7.52 0.03 10.78
N PHE A 98 6.53 0.82 10.35
CA PHE A 98 5.12 0.48 10.46
C PHE A 98 4.66 -0.13 9.15
N ASN A 99 3.93 -1.24 9.23
CA ASN A 99 3.10 -1.74 8.15
C ASN A 99 1.76 -1.00 8.28
N ARG A 100 1.62 0.12 7.53
CA ARG A 100 0.53 1.09 7.71
C ARG A 100 -0.40 1.16 6.52
N GLY A 101 -1.69 0.94 6.78
CA GLY A 101 -2.77 1.15 5.85
C GLY A 101 -3.33 2.58 5.93
N PHE A 102 -3.90 3.06 4.82
CA PHE A 102 -4.51 4.38 4.73
C PHE A 102 -5.84 4.33 3.99
N VAL A 103 -6.74 5.22 4.36
CA VAL A 103 -7.91 5.54 3.55
C VAL A 103 -7.81 7.01 3.13
N LEU A 104 -7.87 7.22 1.82
CA LEU A 104 -7.88 8.54 1.20
C LEU A 104 -9.29 8.83 0.70
N ASP A 105 -9.78 10.03 0.94
CA ASP A 105 -11.04 10.49 0.36
C ASP A 105 -10.85 11.05 -1.07
N SER A 106 -11.95 11.45 -1.69
CA SER A 106 -11.96 12.02 -3.05
C SER A 106 -11.33 13.41 -3.17
N PHE A 107 -10.90 14.01 -2.07
CA PHE A 107 -10.10 15.23 -2.05
C PHE A 107 -8.62 14.97 -1.88
N GLY A 108 -8.22 13.69 -1.73
CA GLY A 108 -6.85 13.26 -1.48
C GLY A 108 -6.42 13.40 -0.02
N GLU A 109 -7.36 13.62 0.89
CA GLU A 109 -7.07 13.74 2.31
C GLU A 109 -7.00 12.36 2.97
N ILE A 110 -6.04 12.18 3.88
CA ILE A 110 -5.94 10.97 4.69
C ILE A 110 -6.97 11.03 5.81
N ILE A 111 -8.01 10.22 5.71
CA ILE A 111 -9.10 10.20 6.70
C ILE A 111 -8.96 9.08 7.72
N SER A 112 -8.13 8.06 7.45
CA SER A 112 -7.87 6.96 8.39
C SER A 112 -6.48 6.39 8.19
N ARG A 113 -5.89 5.91 9.29
CA ARG A 113 -4.64 5.14 9.36
C ARG A 113 -4.84 3.91 10.22
N TYR A 114 -4.18 2.83 9.87
CA TYR A 114 -4.13 1.62 10.67
C TYR A 114 -2.73 1.04 10.65
N ASP A 115 -2.15 0.83 11.82
CA ASP A 115 -0.88 0.12 11.96
C ASP A 115 -1.14 -1.35 12.26
N LYS A 116 -0.60 -2.24 11.46
CA LYS A 116 -0.71 -3.68 11.64
C LYS A 116 -0.13 -4.08 13.00
N ILE A 117 -0.95 -4.78 13.80
CA ILE A 117 -0.59 -5.21 15.15
C ILE A 117 0.05 -6.58 15.14
N HIS A 118 -0.54 -7.53 14.39
CA HIS A 118 -0.07 -8.91 14.29
C HIS A 118 0.83 -9.09 13.09
N MET A 119 2.14 -9.25 13.33
CA MET A 119 3.14 -9.42 12.29
C MET A 119 3.16 -10.84 11.74
N PHE A 120 3.56 -10.98 10.47
CA PHE A 120 3.67 -12.26 9.80
C PHE A 120 5.03 -12.91 10.10
N ASP A 121 5.05 -13.75 11.14
CA ASP A 121 6.19 -14.55 11.50
C ASP A 121 5.87 -16.02 11.26
N ILE A 122 6.58 -16.68 10.34
CA ILE A 122 6.35 -18.07 9.98
C ILE A 122 7.65 -18.83 9.84
N GLN A 123 7.63 -20.08 10.29
CA GLN A 123 8.67 -21.06 10.03
C GLN A 123 8.10 -22.16 9.12
N LEU A 124 8.53 -22.17 7.85
CA LEU A 124 8.11 -23.16 6.86
C LEU A 124 8.83 -24.49 7.04
N ASN A 125 10.11 -24.42 7.41
CA ASN A 125 10.97 -25.56 7.75
C ASN A 125 12.14 -25.08 8.64
N PRO A 126 12.98 -25.96 9.20
CA PRO A 126 14.08 -25.56 10.09
C PRO A 126 15.06 -24.54 9.48
N GLN A 127 15.18 -24.49 8.15
CA GLN A 127 16.08 -23.62 7.43
C GLN A 127 15.40 -22.36 6.88
N GLU A 128 14.05 -22.33 6.81
CA GLU A 128 13.29 -21.25 6.20
C GLU A 128 12.33 -20.59 7.20
N VAL A 129 12.74 -19.43 7.66
CA VAL A 129 12.01 -18.61 8.63
C VAL A 129 11.78 -17.23 8.02
N ILE A 130 10.54 -16.77 8.01
CA ILE A 130 10.17 -15.40 7.62
C ILE A 130 9.75 -14.65 8.88
N ARG A 131 10.32 -13.48 9.12
CA ARG A 131 10.04 -12.66 10.30
C ARG A 131 9.78 -11.22 9.89
N GLU A 132 8.52 -10.84 9.86
CA GLU A 132 8.09 -9.43 9.70
C GLU A 132 8.39 -8.64 10.99
N SER A 133 8.28 -9.27 12.16
CA SER A 133 8.54 -8.63 13.47
C SER A 133 10.01 -8.28 13.72
N ALA A 134 10.91 -8.63 12.81
CA ALA A 134 12.35 -8.32 12.95
C ALA A 134 12.72 -6.88 12.54
N HIS A 135 11.74 -6.05 12.19
CA HIS A 135 11.91 -4.66 11.75
C HIS A 135 11.45 -3.64 12.79
#